data_e26da6f8c55cf2b19671e0c9a41e8ed8
#
_entry.id   e26da6f8c55cf2b19671e0c9a41e8ed8
#
_cell.length_a   1.000
_cell.length_b   1.000
_cell.length_c   1.000
_cell.angle_alpha   90.00
_cell.angle_beta   90.00
_cell.angle_gamma   90.00
#
_symmetry.space_group_name_H-M   'P 1'
#
loop_
_entity.id
_entity.type
_entity.pdbx_description
1 polymer ?
#
loop_
_entity_poly.entity_id
_entity_poly.type
_entity_poly.pdbx_seq_one_letter_code
_entity_poly.pdbx_strand_id
1 'polypeptide(L)'
;MKRYILRKPINITILIAILVPNVVWAQANERPRARELGIQVGVFPTGVHNAITDVSGVQVGHSTVVQAPNVRTGVTAILPHAENAYISRVPAALHVGNGYGKLLGVTQVRELGELETPILLTCTLCVWKAADAMVEWMLGQTGMENVRSLNAFVGETNDGRLNDIRSRPIEPEHVFAALESASGGPVAEGGVGAGAGTVAFGWKGGIGTSSRVLPSSLGGYTVGVLVQSNFGGILQIGGAPVGKELGQYAFANQVGHDDEYDPDTDLQEWGSIMIVVATDAPLSDRNLERIARRAIMGLSRTGSYASNGSGDYVIAFSTSEHVRRLSLIHISEPTRP
;
A
#
# COMPACT_ATOMS: atom_id res chain seq x y z
N MET A 1 2.47 -18.52 -99.01
CA MET A 1 3.18 -17.64 -98.05
C MET A 1 2.40 -17.59 -96.76
N LYS A 2 2.78 -18.34 -95.73
CA LYS A 2 2.16 -18.33 -94.35
C LYS A 2 3.01 -17.49 -93.48
N ARG A 3 2.47 -16.39 -92.90
CA ARG A 3 3.11 -15.53 -91.94
C ARG A 3 2.87 -16.09 -90.54
N TYR A 4 3.91 -16.47 -89.83
CA TYR A 4 3.91 -16.84 -88.42
C TYR A 4 4.03 -15.55 -87.59
N ILE A 5 3.03 -15.31 -86.72
CA ILE A 5 3.05 -14.24 -85.75
C ILE A 5 3.60 -14.84 -84.45
N LEU A 6 4.80 -14.42 -84.02
CA LEU A 6 5.41 -14.76 -82.74
C LEU A 6 4.72 -13.92 -81.67
N ARG A 7 3.98 -14.54 -80.73
CA ARG A 7 3.50 -13.96 -79.52
C ARG A 7 4.59 -13.96 -78.44
N LYS A 8 4.99 -12.78 -77.93
CA LYS A 8 5.88 -12.65 -76.78
C LYS A 8 5.14 -13.04 -75.49
N PRO A 9 5.73 -13.74 -74.50
CA PRO A 9 5.11 -14.00 -73.25
C PRO A 9 5.11 -12.71 -72.38
N ILE A 10 3.96 -12.42 -71.77
CA ILE A 10 3.78 -11.34 -70.79
C ILE A 10 4.18 -11.91 -69.44
N ASN A 11 5.32 -11.50 -68.91
CA ASN A 11 5.69 -11.79 -67.54
C ASN A 11 4.87 -10.94 -66.56
N ILE A 12 3.89 -11.53 -65.87
CA ILE A 12 3.17 -10.92 -64.78
C ILE A 12 3.97 -11.14 -63.50
N THR A 13 4.68 -10.12 -63.04
CA THR A 13 5.33 -10.11 -61.74
C THR A 13 4.26 -9.76 -60.69
N ILE A 14 3.81 -10.78 -59.95
CA ILE A 14 2.89 -10.56 -58.81
C ILE A 14 3.71 -10.03 -57.64
N LEU A 15 3.55 -8.76 -57.33
CA LEU A 15 4.10 -8.09 -56.13
C LEU A 15 3.21 -8.47 -54.94
N ILE A 16 3.64 -9.44 -54.12
CA ILE A 16 2.98 -9.77 -52.86
C ILE A 16 3.42 -8.72 -51.85
N ALA A 17 2.58 -7.76 -51.61
CA ALA A 17 2.74 -6.81 -50.48
C ALA A 17 2.47 -7.58 -49.16
N ILE A 18 3.53 -7.93 -48.43
CA ILE A 18 3.41 -8.44 -47.06
C ILE A 18 2.99 -7.29 -46.19
N LEU A 19 1.70 -7.21 -45.84
CA LEU A 19 1.19 -6.36 -44.76
C LEU A 19 1.74 -6.93 -43.43
N VAL A 20 2.83 -6.39 -42.93
CA VAL A 20 3.27 -6.58 -41.55
C VAL A 20 2.33 -5.73 -40.70
N PRO A 21 1.49 -6.32 -39.83
CA PRO A 21 0.73 -5.53 -38.89
C PRO A 21 1.73 -4.82 -37.97
N ASN A 22 1.79 -3.50 -38.04
CA ASN A 22 2.44 -2.70 -37.01
C ASN A 22 1.64 -2.91 -35.73
N VAL A 23 2.05 -3.89 -34.91
CA VAL A 23 1.65 -3.99 -33.52
C VAL A 23 2.32 -2.78 -32.84
N VAL A 24 1.59 -1.67 -32.82
CA VAL A 24 1.91 -0.54 -31.93
C VAL A 24 1.69 -1.09 -30.53
N TRP A 25 2.74 -1.57 -29.92
CA TRP A 25 2.78 -1.76 -28.49
C TRP A 25 2.53 -0.36 -27.92
N ALA A 26 1.32 -0.11 -27.41
CA ALA A 26 1.09 0.99 -26.52
C ALA A 26 2.07 0.74 -25.35
N GLN A 27 3.21 1.42 -25.36
CA GLN A 27 4.04 1.56 -24.19
C GLN A 27 3.13 2.26 -23.18
N ALA A 28 2.53 1.48 -22.28
CA ALA A 28 2.01 2.02 -21.05
C ALA A 28 3.14 2.89 -20.52
N ASN A 29 2.89 4.16 -20.32
CA ASN A 29 3.84 5.10 -19.71
C ASN A 29 4.03 4.63 -18.27
N GLU A 30 4.82 3.59 -18.08
CA GLU A 30 5.22 3.12 -16.76
C GLU A 30 6.06 4.24 -16.16
N ARG A 31 5.51 4.86 -15.12
CA ARG A 31 6.23 5.88 -14.37
C ARG A 31 7.39 5.19 -13.68
N PRO A 32 8.64 5.64 -13.88
CA PRO A 32 9.80 4.99 -13.30
C PRO A 32 9.75 5.09 -11.78
N ARG A 33 10.19 4.04 -11.11
CA ARG A 33 10.38 4.05 -9.66
C ARG A 33 11.61 4.87 -9.30
N ALA A 34 11.66 5.39 -8.08
CA ALA A 34 12.77 6.25 -7.62
C ALA A 34 14.16 5.64 -7.85
N ARG A 35 14.31 4.33 -7.67
CA ARG A 35 15.59 3.64 -7.90
C ARG A 35 15.99 3.58 -9.37
N GLU A 36 15.05 3.47 -10.29
CA GLU A 36 15.28 3.50 -11.74
C GLU A 36 15.76 4.88 -12.20
N LEU A 37 15.39 5.92 -11.45
CA LEU A 37 15.90 7.29 -11.61
C LEU A 37 17.24 7.54 -10.89
N GLY A 38 17.87 6.49 -10.33
CA GLY A 38 19.13 6.60 -9.61
C GLY A 38 19.00 7.05 -8.15
N ILE A 39 17.80 7.28 -7.63
CA ILE A 39 17.57 7.67 -6.24
C ILE A 39 17.63 6.43 -5.35
N GLN A 40 18.75 6.25 -4.67
CA GLN A 40 18.97 5.11 -3.77
C GLN A 40 18.91 5.56 -2.31
N VAL A 41 17.99 4.99 -1.55
CA VAL A 41 17.85 5.23 -0.11
C VAL A 41 18.35 4.03 0.68
N GLY A 42 19.26 4.28 1.64
CA GLY A 42 19.88 3.26 2.47
C GLY A 42 20.99 2.49 1.75
N VAL A 43 21.58 1.53 2.46
CA VAL A 43 22.79 0.81 2.05
C VAL A 43 22.55 -0.67 1.74
N PHE A 44 21.43 -1.23 2.19
CA PHE A 44 21.11 -2.63 1.96
C PHE A 44 20.47 -2.85 0.58
N PRO A 45 20.71 -4.01 -0.07
CA PRO A 45 20.06 -4.38 -1.30
C PRO A 45 18.54 -4.54 -1.09
N THR A 46 17.79 -4.39 -2.16
CA THR A 46 16.36 -4.70 -2.19
C THR A 46 16.15 -6.20 -2.39
N GLY A 47 14.98 -6.72 -2.05
CA GLY A 47 14.50 -7.98 -2.57
C GLY A 47 14.18 -7.87 -4.07
N VAL A 48 13.70 -8.96 -4.64
CA VAL A 48 13.49 -9.13 -6.09
C VAL A 48 12.52 -8.09 -6.66
N HIS A 49 11.44 -7.81 -5.95
CA HIS A 49 10.38 -6.88 -6.40
C HIS A 49 10.55 -5.48 -5.80
N ASN A 50 11.49 -5.31 -4.85
CA ASN A 50 11.59 -4.11 -4.02
C ASN A 50 10.22 -3.72 -3.46
N ALA A 51 9.51 -4.67 -2.89
CA ALA A 51 8.14 -4.55 -2.40
C ALA A 51 7.97 -5.26 -1.05
N ILE A 52 6.90 -4.95 -0.32
CA ILE A 52 6.57 -5.63 0.94
C ILE A 52 6.40 -7.15 0.75
N THR A 53 6.00 -7.57 -0.42
CA THR A 53 5.83 -8.96 -0.84
C THR A 53 7.14 -9.74 -1.02
N ASP A 54 8.30 -9.09 -0.92
CA ASP A 54 9.59 -9.78 -0.81
C ASP A 54 9.75 -10.47 0.55
N VAL A 55 8.96 -10.07 1.56
CA VAL A 55 8.84 -10.79 2.82
C VAL A 55 7.99 -12.03 2.58
N SER A 56 8.54 -13.19 2.87
CA SER A 56 7.91 -14.49 2.61
C SER A 56 6.50 -14.58 3.20
N GLY A 57 5.54 -14.99 2.39
CA GLY A 57 4.13 -15.16 2.75
C GLY A 57 3.26 -13.93 2.54
N VAL A 58 3.82 -12.72 2.54
CA VAL A 58 3.04 -11.48 2.38
C VAL A 58 2.40 -11.38 1.00
N GLN A 59 1.11 -11.06 0.99
CA GLN A 59 0.33 -10.82 -0.23
C GLN A 59 -0.33 -9.45 -0.16
N VAL A 60 -0.48 -8.81 -1.31
CA VAL A 60 -1.13 -7.49 -1.44
C VAL A 60 -2.15 -7.54 -2.57
N GLY A 61 -3.34 -6.99 -2.30
CA GLY A 61 -4.39 -6.82 -3.30
C GLY A 61 -5.00 -5.43 -3.26
N HIS A 62 -5.58 -5.00 -4.36
CA HIS A 62 -6.17 -3.68 -4.52
C HIS A 62 -7.53 -3.75 -5.20
N SER A 63 -8.46 -2.94 -4.72
CA SER A 63 -9.71 -2.63 -5.40
C SER A 63 -9.82 -1.11 -5.53
N THR A 64 -9.75 -0.60 -6.77
CA THR A 64 -9.78 0.84 -7.03
C THR A 64 -11.18 1.25 -7.46
N VAL A 65 -11.73 2.28 -6.82
CA VAL A 65 -13.09 2.81 -7.09
C VAL A 65 -12.96 4.20 -7.69
N VAL A 66 -13.29 4.30 -8.97
CA VAL A 66 -13.34 5.57 -9.72
C VAL A 66 -14.70 5.72 -10.36
N GLN A 67 -15.45 6.73 -9.91
CA GLN A 67 -16.77 7.07 -10.46
C GLN A 67 -16.80 8.56 -10.74
N ALA A 68 -17.19 8.92 -11.95
CA ALA A 68 -17.31 10.33 -12.34
C ALA A 68 -18.49 11.00 -11.59
N PRO A 69 -18.40 12.30 -11.28
CA PRO A 69 -17.23 13.15 -11.52
C PRO A 69 -16.19 13.10 -10.40
N ASN A 70 -16.53 12.70 -9.17
CA ASN A 70 -15.75 13.07 -7.98
C ASN A 70 -15.25 11.89 -7.11
N VAL A 71 -15.64 10.65 -7.40
CA VAL A 71 -15.21 9.50 -6.57
C VAL A 71 -13.88 8.96 -7.07
N ARG A 72 -12.87 8.97 -6.19
CA ARG A 72 -11.53 8.40 -6.40
C ARG A 72 -10.99 7.88 -5.08
N THR A 73 -11.17 6.61 -4.83
CA THR A 73 -10.75 5.94 -3.59
C THR A 73 -10.57 4.44 -3.83
N GLY A 74 -10.47 3.65 -2.80
CA GLY A 74 -10.40 2.20 -2.92
C GLY A 74 -10.02 1.52 -1.62
N VAL A 75 -9.71 0.24 -1.76
CA VAL A 75 -9.26 -0.63 -0.69
C VAL A 75 -7.93 -1.28 -1.09
N THR A 76 -6.98 -1.29 -0.17
CA THR A 76 -5.74 -2.08 -0.26
C THR A 76 -5.74 -3.10 0.87
N ALA A 77 -5.59 -4.37 0.53
CA ALA A 77 -5.50 -5.47 1.48
C ALA A 77 -4.05 -5.96 1.58
N ILE A 78 -3.57 -6.19 2.80
CA ILE A 78 -2.27 -6.81 3.08
C ILE A 78 -2.54 -8.05 3.93
N LEU A 79 -2.21 -9.22 3.39
CA LEU A 79 -2.32 -10.50 4.06
C LEU A 79 -0.94 -10.89 4.56
N PRO A 80 -0.77 -11.19 5.87
CA PRO A 80 0.51 -11.63 6.42
C PRO A 80 1.00 -12.96 5.82
N HIS A 81 0.08 -13.82 5.42
CA HIS A 81 0.31 -15.12 4.77
C HIS A 81 -0.98 -15.59 4.07
N ALA A 82 -0.89 -16.66 3.31
CA ALA A 82 -2.01 -17.22 2.54
C ALA A 82 -3.02 -18.02 3.39
N GLU A 83 -2.67 -18.38 4.62
CA GLU A 83 -3.54 -19.12 5.52
C GLU A 83 -4.56 -18.20 6.20
N ASN A 84 -5.57 -18.79 6.86
CA ASN A 84 -6.53 -18.04 7.66
C ASN A 84 -5.81 -17.36 8.85
N ALA A 85 -5.76 -16.03 8.85
CA ALA A 85 -5.05 -15.22 9.85
C ALA A 85 -5.64 -15.35 11.26
N TYR A 86 -6.91 -15.73 11.41
CA TYR A 86 -7.52 -15.98 12.71
C TYR A 86 -7.02 -17.28 13.35
N ILE A 87 -6.80 -18.29 12.53
CA ILE A 87 -6.31 -19.61 12.98
C ILE A 87 -4.80 -19.57 13.23
N SER A 88 -4.04 -18.92 12.35
CA SER A 88 -2.59 -18.79 12.40
C SER A 88 -2.20 -17.31 12.54
N ARG A 89 -2.27 -16.79 13.76
CA ARG A 89 -2.03 -15.39 14.07
C ARG A 89 -0.56 -15.04 13.99
N VAL A 90 -0.28 -13.84 13.49
CA VAL A 90 1.08 -13.32 13.46
C VAL A 90 1.31 -12.33 14.59
N PRO A 91 2.50 -12.34 15.24
CA PRO A 91 2.85 -11.30 16.19
C PRO A 91 2.89 -9.95 15.49
N ALA A 92 2.32 -8.95 16.15
CA ALA A 92 2.23 -7.61 15.61
C ALA A 92 2.29 -6.56 16.71
N ALA A 93 2.68 -5.35 16.33
CA ALA A 93 2.64 -4.18 17.19
C ALA A 93 2.39 -2.93 16.36
N LEU A 94 1.98 -1.86 17.03
CA LEU A 94 1.69 -0.60 16.36
C LEU A 94 2.32 0.59 17.08
N HIS A 95 2.50 1.67 16.34
CA HIS A 95 2.87 2.98 16.88
C HIS A 95 1.97 4.06 16.31
N VAL A 96 1.47 4.92 17.19
CA VAL A 96 0.71 6.13 16.86
C VAL A 96 1.67 7.31 16.91
N GLY A 97 2.02 7.86 15.74
CA GLY A 97 2.84 9.06 15.65
C GLY A 97 2.03 10.31 15.94
N ASN A 98 0.87 10.43 15.32
CA ASN A 98 -0.20 11.38 15.64
C ASN A 98 -1.56 10.73 15.44
N GLY A 99 -2.54 11.03 16.29
CA GLY A 99 -3.78 10.28 16.42
C GLY A 99 -5.02 10.91 15.81
N TYR A 100 -4.91 11.89 14.92
CA TYR A 100 -6.07 12.52 14.28
C TYR A 100 -6.59 11.67 13.11
N GLY A 101 -7.03 10.46 13.41
CA GLY A 101 -7.48 9.48 12.41
C GLY A 101 -8.17 8.28 13.06
N LYS A 102 -8.44 7.26 12.27
CA LYS A 102 -9.09 6.03 12.71
C LYS A 102 -8.18 4.84 12.41
N LEU A 103 -7.95 4.04 13.44
CA LEU A 103 -7.26 2.76 13.31
C LEU A 103 -8.06 1.74 14.11
N LEU A 104 -8.81 0.89 13.44
CA LEU A 104 -9.55 -0.19 14.11
C LEU A 104 -8.62 -1.36 14.42
N GLY A 105 -8.95 -2.15 15.44
CA GLY A 105 -8.14 -3.28 15.90
C GLY A 105 -6.99 -2.91 16.83
N VAL A 106 -6.81 -1.61 17.14
CA VAL A 106 -5.71 -1.10 17.98
C VAL A 106 -5.66 -1.76 19.34
N THR A 107 -6.79 -1.91 20.02
CA THR A 107 -6.85 -2.45 21.39
C THR A 107 -6.34 -3.88 21.43
N GLN A 108 -6.76 -4.73 20.51
CA GLN A 108 -6.31 -6.10 20.45
C GLN A 108 -4.81 -6.21 20.14
N VAL A 109 -4.33 -5.50 19.11
CA VAL A 109 -2.90 -5.54 18.75
C VAL A 109 -2.04 -5.02 19.90
N ARG A 110 -2.48 -3.97 20.61
CA ARG A 110 -1.73 -3.39 21.71
C ARG A 110 -1.68 -4.29 22.94
N GLU A 111 -2.79 -4.95 23.27
CA GLU A 111 -2.90 -5.77 24.49
C GLU A 111 -2.43 -7.23 24.27
N LEU A 112 -2.68 -7.78 23.08
CA LEU A 112 -2.39 -9.18 22.79
C LEU A 112 -1.14 -9.37 21.92
N GLY A 113 -0.64 -8.33 21.28
CA GLY A 113 0.57 -8.38 20.47
C GLY A 113 0.43 -9.20 19.19
N GLU A 114 -0.79 -9.34 18.65
CA GLU A 114 -1.05 -10.18 17.49
C GLU A 114 -2.11 -9.59 16.54
N LEU A 115 -2.05 -9.99 15.26
CA LEU A 115 -3.09 -9.79 14.25
C LEU A 115 -3.84 -11.10 14.01
N GLU A 116 -5.17 -11.00 13.92
CA GLU A 116 -6.06 -12.13 13.62
C GLU A 116 -6.88 -11.92 12.34
N THR A 117 -6.63 -10.84 11.62
CA THR A 117 -7.23 -10.54 10.30
C THR A 117 -6.17 -10.01 9.35
N PRO A 118 -6.42 -9.99 8.04
CA PRO A 118 -5.70 -9.12 7.13
C PRO A 118 -5.71 -7.65 7.60
N ILE A 119 -4.80 -6.83 7.05
CA ILE A 119 -4.81 -5.38 7.22
C ILE A 119 -5.53 -4.77 6.02
N LEU A 120 -6.54 -3.96 6.25
CA LEU A 120 -7.15 -3.13 5.21
C LEU A 120 -6.74 -1.67 5.36
N LEU A 121 -6.49 -1.02 4.22
CA LEU A 121 -6.32 0.42 4.10
C LEU A 121 -7.42 0.98 3.21
N THR A 122 -7.99 2.14 3.57
CA THR A 122 -9.08 2.76 2.81
C THR A 122 -9.19 4.26 3.12
N CYS A 123 -10.32 4.90 2.78
CA CYS A 123 -10.63 6.29 3.10
C CYS A 123 -11.16 6.45 4.54
N THR A 124 -10.96 7.63 5.15
CA THR A 124 -11.31 7.85 6.57
C THR A 124 -12.80 7.61 6.91
N LEU A 125 -13.74 8.02 6.08
CA LEU A 125 -15.16 7.76 6.32
C LEU A 125 -15.62 6.35 5.87
N CYS A 126 -14.73 5.58 5.24
CA CYS A 126 -15.01 4.24 4.74
C CYS A 126 -14.64 3.13 5.73
N VAL A 127 -13.87 3.45 6.77
CA VAL A 127 -13.29 2.48 7.71
C VAL A 127 -14.31 1.50 8.28
N TRP A 128 -15.48 1.98 8.69
CA TRP A 128 -16.51 1.12 9.31
C TRP A 128 -17.15 0.14 8.32
N LYS A 129 -17.41 0.59 7.06
CA LYS A 129 -17.90 -0.29 6.00
C LYS A 129 -16.87 -1.36 5.64
N ALA A 130 -15.58 -0.96 5.54
CA ALA A 130 -14.50 -1.89 5.27
C ALA A 130 -14.32 -2.90 6.41
N ALA A 131 -14.49 -2.48 7.67
CA ALA A 131 -14.39 -3.37 8.81
C ALA A 131 -15.54 -4.39 8.86
N ASP A 132 -16.77 -3.95 8.61
CA ASP A 132 -17.95 -4.81 8.55
C ASP A 132 -17.81 -5.88 7.45
N ALA A 133 -17.43 -5.44 6.24
CA ALA A 133 -17.16 -6.36 5.13
C ALA A 133 -15.98 -7.32 5.41
N MET A 134 -14.92 -6.87 6.12
CA MET A 134 -13.85 -7.75 6.57
C MET A 134 -14.39 -8.85 7.50
N VAL A 135 -15.26 -8.48 8.45
CA VAL A 135 -15.87 -9.45 9.37
C VAL A 135 -16.70 -10.48 8.59
N GLU A 136 -17.52 -10.03 7.65
CA GLU A 136 -18.30 -10.90 6.79
C GLU A 136 -17.41 -11.87 5.99
N TRP A 137 -16.37 -11.35 5.34
CA TRP A 137 -15.42 -12.16 4.58
C TRP A 137 -14.70 -13.19 5.46
N MET A 138 -14.24 -12.79 6.65
CA MET A 138 -13.54 -13.68 7.58
C MET A 138 -14.47 -14.80 8.09
N LEU A 139 -15.71 -14.48 8.47
CA LEU A 139 -16.67 -15.47 8.94
C LEU A 139 -17.08 -16.49 7.87
N GLY A 140 -16.95 -16.12 6.59
CA GLY A 140 -17.14 -17.04 5.45
C GLY A 140 -15.99 -18.01 5.19
N GLN A 141 -14.84 -17.85 5.88
CA GLN A 141 -13.69 -18.72 5.68
C GLN A 141 -13.84 -20.07 6.39
N THR A 142 -13.25 -21.12 5.84
CA THR A 142 -13.22 -22.45 6.45
C THR A 142 -12.56 -22.38 7.84
N GLY A 143 -13.19 -23.03 8.82
CA GLY A 143 -12.71 -23.08 10.21
C GLY A 143 -13.19 -21.92 11.09
N MET A 144 -14.07 -21.05 10.54
CA MET A 144 -14.62 -19.90 11.27
C MET A 144 -16.05 -20.17 11.80
N GLU A 145 -16.64 -21.34 11.58
CA GLU A 145 -18.04 -21.67 11.83
C GLU A 145 -18.47 -21.47 13.30
N ASN A 146 -17.53 -21.60 14.23
CA ASN A 146 -17.78 -21.44 15.66
C ASN A 146 -17.21 -20.13 16.23
N VAL A 147 -16.62 -19.27 15.40
CA VAL A 147 -16.06 -18.00 15.84
C VAL A 147 -17.19 -17.03 16.12
N ARG A 148 -17.13 -16.36 17.28
CA ARG A 148 -18.16 -15.42 17.77
C ARG A 148 -17.62 -14.04 18.03
N SER A 149 -16.31 -13.82 17.86
CA SER A 149 -15.65 -12.54 18.03
C SER A 149 -14.40 -12.50 17.19
N LEU A 150 -14.19 -11.40 16.49
CA LEU A 150 -12.93 -11.09 15.81
C LEU A 150 -12.75 -9.57 15.72
N ASN A 151 -11.50 -9.13 15.62
CA ASN A 151 -11.15 -7.72 15.58
C ASN A 151 -10.59 -7.36 14.19
N ALA A 152 -11.42 -6.75 13.35
CA ALA A 152 -10.99 -6.27 12.05
C ALA A 152 -9.92 -5.18 12.21
N PHE A 153 -8.80 -5.31 11.49
CA PHE A 153 -7.74 -4.29 11.48
C PHE A 153 -7.85 -3.43 10.22
N VAL A 154 -8.25 -2.16 10.39
CA VAL A 154 -8.48 -1.23 9.28
C VAL A 154 -7.84 0.13 9.58
N GLY A 155 -6.92 0.54 8.69
CA GLY A 155 -6.31 1.87 8.71
C GLY A 155 -6.83 2.75 7.56
N GLU A 156 -6.49 4.04 7.61
CA GLU A 156 -7.07 5.01 6.67
C GLU A 156 -6.18 6.21 6.40
N THR A 157 -6.51 6.90 5.31
CA THR A 157 -6.12 8.30 5.11
C THR A 157 -7.30 9.13 4.63
N ASN A 158 -7.28 10.43 4.92
CA ASN A 158 -8.32 11.35 4.45
C ASN A 158 -8.05 11.78 3.00
N ASP A 159 -8.65 11.10 2.05
CA ASP A 159 -8.53 11.36 0.61
C ASP A 159 -9.54 12.41 0.09
N GLY A 160 -10.26 13.10 0.97
CA GLY A 160 -11.35 14.01 0.63
C GLY A 160 -10.99 15.21 -0.25
N ARG A 161 -9.71 15.39 -0.56
CA ARG A 161 -9.27 16.41 -1.51
C ARG A 161 -9.56 16.05 -2.97
N LEU A 162 -9.44 14.77 -3.33
CA LEU A 162 -9.68 14.24 -4.67
C LEU A 162 -10.89 13.32 -4.75
N ASN A 163 -11.46 12.96 -3.61
CA ASN A 163 -12.56 12.02 -3.47
C ASN A 163 -13.76 12.68 -2.78
N ASP A 164 -14.97 12.46 -3.28
CA ASP A 164 -16.19 12.74 -2.53
C ASP A 164 -16.29 11.74 -1.35
N ILE A 165 -15.53 12.02 -0.30
CA ILE A 165 -15.41 11.15 0.87
C ILE A 165 -16.73 11.01 1.63
N ARG A 166 -17.65 11.99 1.52
CA ARG A 166 -18.95 11.97 2.20
C ARG A 166 -19.93 11.01 1.55
N SER A 167 -19.75 10.66 0.28
CA SER A 167 -20.52 9.62 -0.39
C SER A 167 -20.25 8.23 0.18
N ARG A 168 -19.11 8.03 0.88
CA ARG A 168 -18.69 6.76 1.49
C ARG A 168 -18.81 5.58 0.51
N PRO A 169 -18.09 5.64 -0.63
CA PRO A 169 -18.37 4.81 -1.81
C PRO A 169 -17.86 3.37 -1.70
N ILE A 170 -17.19 3.01 -0.61
CA ILE A 170 -16.74 1.63 -0.39
C ILE A 170 -17.93 0.76 0.01
N GLU A 171 -18.08 -0.36 -0.70
CA GLU A 171 -19.07 -1.40 -0.45
C GLU A 171 -18.37 -2.76 -0.26
N PRO A 172 -19.07 -3.80 0.26
CA PRO A 172 -18.45 -5.10 0.57
C PRO A 172 -17.70 -5.73 -0.61
N GLU A 173 -18.23 -5.63 -1.83
CA GLU A 173 -17.60 -6.18 -3.04
C GLU A 173 -16.21 -5.58 -3.30
N HIS A 174 -15.97 -4.32 -2.94
CA HIS A 174 -14.66 -3.69 -3.09
C HIS A 174 -13.64 -4.28 -2.10
N VAL A 175 -14.09 -4.60 -0.89
CA VAL A 175 -13.26 -5.25 0.13
C VAL A 175 -12.94 -6.68 -0.27
N PHE A 176 -13.94 -7.44 -0.70
CA PHE A 176 -13.77 -8.82 -1.17
C PHE A 176 -12.82 -8.87 -2.35
N ALA A 177 -13.02 -8.01 -3.35
CA ALA A 177 -12.13 -7.93 -4.51
C ALA A 177 -10.67 -7.63 -4.13
N ALA A 178 -10.43 -6.76 -3.15
CA ALA A 178 -9.08 -6.48 -2.66
C ALA A 178 -8.45 -7.69 -1.95
N LEU A 179 -9.23 -8.39 -1.12
CA LEU A 179 -8.77 -9.58 -0.40
C LEU A 179 -8.51 -10.75 -1.34
N GLU A 180 -9.41 -11.01 -2.29
CA GLU A 180 -9.34 -12.12 -3.24
C GLU A 180 -8.27 -11.92 -4.33
N SER A 181 -7.98 -10.66 -4.70
CA SER A 181 -6.90 -10.34 -5.64
C SER A 181 -5.51 -10.34 -5.01
N ALA A 182 -5.41 -10.53 -3.68
CA ALA A 182 -4.13 -10.46 -2.99
C ALA A 182 -3.18 -11.57 -3.47
N SER A 183 -1.98 -11.17 -3.83
CA SER A 183 -0.95 -12.05 -4.36
C SER A 183 0.45 -11.61 -3.93
N GLY A 184 1.40 -12.52 -3.97
CA GLY A 184 2.82 -12.22 -3.89
C GLY A 184 3.34 -11.61 -5.20
N GLY A 185 4.62 -11.25 -5.23
CA GLY A 185 5.24 -10.68 -6.43
C GLY A 185 5.18 -9.14 -6.49
N PRO A 186 5.23 -8.55 -7.69
CA PRO A 186 5.19 -7.10 -7.83
C PRO A 186 3.90 -6.50 -7.29
N VAL A 187 4.03 -5.39 -6.55
CA VAL A 187 2.88 -4.64 -6.01
C VAL A 187 2.63 -3.41 -6.87
N ALA A 188 1.38 -3.19 -7.27
CA ALA A 188 1.00 -1.97 -7.97
C ALA A 188 1.13 -0.75 -7.05
N GLU A 189 1.70 0.35 -7.56
CA GLU A 189 1.99 1.57 -6.82
C GLU A 189 1.24 2.79 -7.39
N GLY A 190 1.20 3.88 -6.62
CA GLY A 190 0.58 5.13 -7.03
C GLY A 190 -0.92 5.17 -6.77
N GLY A 191 -1.71 5.58 -7.76
CA GLY A 191 -3.14 5.82 -7.65
C GLY A 191 -4.00 4.56 -7.71
N VAL A 192 -3.66 3.51 -6.97
CA VAL A 192 -4.35 2.22 -6.91
C VAL A 192 -4.92 1.98 -5.52
N GLY A 193 -6.01 1.22 -5.44
CA GLY A 193 -6.65 0.87 -4.17
C GLY A 193 -6.86 2.10 -3.28
N ALA A 194 -6.48 1.99 -2.02
CA ALA A 194 -6.58 3.07 -1.04
C ALA A 194 -5.76 4.34 -1.38
N GLY A 195 -4.83 4.25 -2.35
CA GLY A 195 -4.03 5.37 -2.81
C GLY A 195 -4.68 6.21 -3.92
N ALA A 196 -5.86 5.83 -4.43
CA ALA A 196 -6.45 6.45 -5.61
C ALA A 196 -6.77 7.95 -5.43
N GLY A 197 -7.26 8.35 -4.25
CA GLY A 197 -7.66 9.75 -3.95
C GLY A 197 -6.64 10.55 -3.15
N THR A 198 -5.49 10.00 -2.80
CA THR A 198 -4.54 10.62 -1.89
C THR A 198 -3.67 11.69 -2.54
N VAL A 199 -3.21 12.64 -1.72
CA VAL A 199 -2.33 13.75 -2.10
C VAL A 199 -1.17 13.82 -1.10
N ALA A 200 0.07 13.93 -1.59
CA ALA A 200 1.24 14.08 -0.74
C ALA A 200 2.08 15.28 -1.20
N PHE A 201 2.45 16.17 -0.27
CA PHE A 201 3.19 17.41 -0.54
C PHE A 201 2.56 18.31 -1.63
N GLY A 202 1.24 18.23 -1.82
CA GLY A 202 0.54 18.94 -2.89
C GLY A 202 0.56 18.22 -4.26
N TRP A 203 1.30 17.12 -4.42
CA TRP A 203 1.27 16.25 -5.59
C TRP A 203 0.36 15.04 -5.36
N LYS A 204 0.08 14.28 -6.43
CA LYS A 204 -0.64 13.01 -6.30
C LYS A 204 0.12 12.06 -5.37
N GLY A 205 -0.51 11.70 -4.25
CA GLY A 205 -0.07 10.65 -3.35
C GLY A 205 -0.35 9.25 -3.89
N GLY A 206 -0.30 8.23 -3.03
CA GLY A 206 -0.61 6.88 -3.48
C GLY A 206 -0.10 5.78 -2.55
N ILE A 207 -0.22 4.57 -3.05
CA ILE A 207 0.47 3.41 -2.48
C ILE A 207 1.92 3.42 -2.94
N GLY A 208 2.83 3.17 -2.01
CA GLY A 208 4.24 2.96 -2.30
C GLY A 208 4.78 1.76 -1.52
N THR A 209 5.78 1.08 -2.05
CA THR A 209 6.36 -0.08 -1.39
C THR A 209 7.86 -0.19 -1.61
N SER A 210 8.54 -0.87 -0.70
CA SER A 210 9.98 -1.13 -0.82
C SER A 210 10.39 -2.28 0.12
N SER A 211 11.53 -2.91 -0.16
CA SER A 211 12.13 -3.92 0.72
C SER A 211 13.63 -3.72 0.90
N ARG A 212 14.18 -4.34 1.93
CA ARG A 212 15.63 -4.47 2.18
C ARG A 212 15.93 -5.87 2.69
N VAL A 213 16.98 -6.45 2.13
CA VAL A 213 17.50 -7.75 2.56
C VAL A 213 18.76 -7.51 3.40
N LEU A 214 18.76 -8.01 4.61
CA LEU A 214 19.93 -7.95 5.49
C LEU A 214 20.98 -8.95 5.04
N PRO A 215 22.28 -8.65 5.17
CA PRO A 215 23.33 -9.61 4.90
C PRO A 215 23.25 -10.80 5.89
N SER A 216 23.77 -11.97 5.51
CA SER A 216 23.73 -13.19 6.32
C SER A 216 24.38 -12.99 7.70
N SER A 217 25.40 -12.13 7.80
CA SER A 217 26.03 -11.77 9.08
C SER A 217 25.10 -11.04 10.05
N LEU A 218 23.97 -10.50 9.55
CA LEU A 218 22.91 -9.87 10.33
C LEU A 218 21.61 -10.69 10.32
N GLY A 219 21.69 -11.98 10.00
CA GLY A 219 20.59 -12.93 10.01
C GLY A 219 19.94 -13.18 8.65
N GLY A 220 20.25 -12.41 7.59
CA GLY A 220 19.71 -12.61 6.24
C GLY A 220 18.23 -12.27 6.07
N TYR A 221 17.60 -11.66 7.07
CA TYR A 221 16.17 -11.36 7.06
C TYR A 221 15.79 -10.28 6.06
N THR A 222 14.56 -10.35 5.61
CA THR A 222 13.93 -9.34 4.76
C THR A 222 13.04 -8.42 5.59
N VAL A 223 13.11 -7.13 5.31
CA VAL A 223 12.17 -6.12 5.81
C VAL A 223 11.48 -5.49 4.63
N GLY A 224 10.16 -5.56 4.60
CA GLY A 224 9.32 -4.95 3.57
C GLY A 224 8.42 -3.87 4.17
N VAL A 225 8.13 -2.83 3.39
CA VAL A 225 7.27 -1.72 3.80
C VAL A 225 6.28 -1.42 2.69
N LEU A 226 5.02 -1.17 3.08
CA LEU A 226 4.00 -0.57 2.23
C LEU A 226 3.48 0.69 2.91
N VAL A 227 3.29 1.76 2.14
CA VAL A 227 2.74 3.02 2.64
C VAL A 227 1.51 3.44 1.83
N GLN A 228 0.53 4.02 2.52
CA GLN A 228 -0.53 4.84 1.93
C GLN A 228 -0.22 6.28 2.29
N SER A 229 0.23 7.08 1.31
CA SER A 229 0.75 8.42 1.53
C SER A 229 -0.30 9.48 1.22
N ASN A 230 -0.60 10.36 2.21
CA ASN A 230 -1.56 11.45 2.09
C ASN A 230 -1.23 12.55 3.11
N PHE A 231 -0.11 13.24 2.94
CA PHE A 231 0.39 14.19 3.94
C PHE A 231 1.06 15.41 3.32
N GLY A 232 1.16 16.48 4.10
CA GLY A 232 1.83 17.73 3.75
C GLY A 232 3.27 17.81 4.24
N GLY A 233 3.89 18.96 4.00
CA GLY A 233 5.26 19.27 4.43
C GLY A 233 6.07 19.95 3.35
N ILE A 234 7.39 19.86 3.46
CA ILE A 234 8.37 20.41 2.53
C ILE A 234 9.16 19.25 1.94
N LEU A 235 8.76 18.76 0.77
CA LEU A 235 9.32 17.54 0.18
C LEU A 235 10.85 17.56 0.15
N GLN A 236 11.45 16.52 0.70
CA GLN A 236 12.87 16.22 0.63
C GLN A 236 13.10 14.85 -0.02
N ILE A 237 14.05 14.78 -0.93
CA ILE A 237 14.46 13.54 -1.58
C ILE A 237 15.97 13.38 -1.39
N GLY A 238 16.41 12.40 -0.61
CA GLY A 238 17.82 12.19 -0.30
C GLY A 238 18.50 13.36 0.42
N GLY A 239 17.71 14.20 1.11
CA GLY A 239 18.18 15.43 1.77
C GLY A 239 18.11 16.69 0.90
N ALA A 240 17.86 16.57 -0.41
CA ALA A 240 17.63 17.73 -1.28
C ALA A 240 16.25 18.36 -1.00
N PRO A 241 16.11 19.68 -0.86
CA PRO A 241 14.87 20.37 -0.51
C PRO A 241 13.99 20.59 -1.76
N VAL A 242 13.57 19.49 -2.39
CA VAL A 242 12.90 19.48 -3.71
C VAL A 242 11.61 20.34 -3.71
N GLY A 243 10.83 20.30 -2.61
CA GLY A 243 9.64 21.12 -2.51
C GLY A 243 9.92 22.62 -2.61
N LYS A 244 10.99 23.10 -2.00
CA LYS A 244 11.43 24.51 -2.10
C LYS A 244 11.92 24.84 -3.48
N GLU A 245 12.75 24.00 -4.09
CA GLU A 245 13.29 24.21 -5.43
C GLU A 245 12.18 24.28 -6.50
N LEU A 246 11.11 23.52 -6.31
CA LEU A 246 9.95 23.54 -7.22
C LEU A 246 8.90 24.60 -6.85
N GLY A 247 9.10 25.36 -5.76
CA GLY A 247 8.15 26.37 -5.28
C GLY A 247 6.84 25.79 -4.75
N GLN A 248 6.80 24.49 -4.43
CA GLN A 248 5.58 23.82 -3.94
C GLN A 248 5.86 23.14 -2.58
N TYR A 249 5.50 23.84 -1.51
CA TYR A 249 5.72 23.36 -0.14
C TYR A 249 4.69 23.99 0.81
N ALA A 250 4.50 23.38 1.97
CA ALA A 250 3.65 23.94 3.01
C ALA A 250 4.15 25.33 3.45
N PHE A 251 3.22 26.23 3.68
CA PHE A 251 3.47 27.63 4.07
C PHE A 251 4.13 28.53 2.99
N ALA A 252 4.22 28.07 1.74
CA ALA A 252 4.83 28.88 0.68
C ALA A 252 4.13 30.23 0.48
N ASN A 253 2.81 30.26 0.61
CA ASN A 253 2.00 31.48 0.45
C ASN A 253 2.07 32.41 1.69
N GLN A 254 2.40 31.89 2.86
CA GLN A 254 2.48 32.65 4.10
C GLN A 254 3.90 33.24 4.32
N VAL A 255 4.92 32.58 3.74
CA VAL A 255 6.31 33.08 3.84
C VAL A 255 6.51 34.20 2.84
N GLY A 256 6.45 35.46 3.28
CA GLY A 256 6.65 36.66 2.45
C GLY A 256 5.38 37.44 2.10
N HIS A 257 4.25 37.05 2.63
CA HIS A 257 2.98 37.79 2.56
C HIS A 257 2.45 38.01 3.97
N ASP A 258 2.46 39.23 4.44
CA ASP A 258 2.09 39.57 5.85
C ASP A 258 0.59 39.63 6.11
N ASP A 259 -0.32 39.49 5.14
CA ASP A 259 -1.65 40.05 5.29
C ASP A 259 -2.87 39.24 4.91
N GLU A 260 -2.81 37.99 4.51
CA GLU A 260 -4.09 37.29 4.25
C GLU A 260 -4.00 35.76 4.52
N TYR A 261 -4.53 35.36 5.68
CA TYR A 261 -4.81 33.95 5.98
C TYR A 261 -6.05 33.52 5.21
N ASP A 262 -5.86 32.69 4.16
CA ASP A 262 -6.93 32.01 3.46
C ASP A 262 -7.05 30.56 4.00
N PRO A 263 -8.10 30.26 4.78
CA PRO A 263 -8.29 28.94 5.36
C PRO A 263 -8.52 27.85 4.31
N ASP A 264 -8.98 28.20 3.10
CA ASP A 264 -9.20 27.22 2.03
C ASP A 264 -7.93 26.83 1.28
N THR A 265 -6.87 27.63 1.41
CA THR A 265 -5.53 27.31 0.89
C THR A 265 -4.65 26.60 1.93
N ASP A 266 -5.16 26.38 3.14
CA ASP A 266 -4.39 25.76 4.22
C ASP A 266 -4.14 24.26 3.96
N LEU A 267 -3.13 23.98 3.12
CA LEU A 267 -2.58 22.64 2.89
C LEU A 267 -1.88 22.07 4.14
N GLN A 268 -1.92 22.80 5.26
CA GLN A 268 -0.97 22.65 6.36
C GLN A 268 -1.36 21.60 7.37
N GLU A 269 -2.66 21.36 7.59
CA GLU A 269 -3.11 20.52 8.70
C GLU A 269 -3.69 19.16 8.27
N TRP A 270 -3.96 18.97 7.00
CA TRP A 270 -4.62 17.78 6.48
C TRP A 270 -3.60 16.76 5.99
N GLY A 271 -3.39 15.76 6.80
CA GLY A 271 -2.48 14.70 6.43
C GLY A 271 -2.90 13.37 7.04
N SER A 272 -2.30 12.31 6.56
CA SER A 272 -2.36 10.97 7.15
C SER A 272 -1.35 10.09 6.47
N ILE A 273 -0.82 9.13 7.19
CA ILE A 273 -0.03 8.06 6.60
C ILE A 273 -0.31 6.75 7.30
N MET A 274 -0.49 5.70 6.52
CA MET A 274 -0.37 4.33 7.00
C MET A 274 0.96 3.76 6.55
N ILE A 275 1.75 3.27 7.51
CA ILE A 275 2.99 2.55 7.27
C ILE A 275 2.81 1.11 7.75
N VAL A 276 2.89 0.15 6.85
CA VAL A 276 2.85 -1.28 7.16
C VAL A 276 4.25 -1.85 6.98
N VAL A 277 4.81 -2.42 8.04
CA VAL A 277 6.15 -3.02 8.05
C VAL A 277 6.01 -4.53 8.26
N ALA A 278 6.54 -5.31 7.35
CA ALA A 278 6.62 -6.76 7.46
C ALA A 278 8.08 -7.23 7.58
N THR A 279 8.30 -8.33 8.26
CA THR A 279 9.60 -9.02 8.28
C THR A 279 9.41 -10.53 8.48
N ASP A 280 10.34 -11.32 7.95
CA ASP A 280 10.45 -12.75 8.21
C ASP A 280 11.33 -13.09 9.42
N ALA A 281 11.90 -12.08 10.09
CA ALA A 281 12.63 -12.26 11.32
C ALA A 281 11.70 -12.73 12.46
N PRO A 282 12.10 -13.70 13.31
CA PRO A 282 11.28 -14.23 14.40
C PRO A 282 11.23 -13.25 15.59
N LEU A 283 10.44 -12.19 15.44
CA LEU A 283 10.34 -11.10 16.42
C LEU A 283 9.06 -11.19 17.23
N SER A 284 9.15 -10.90 18.53
CA SER A 284 8.00 -10.68 19.39
C SER A 284 7.37 -9.30 19.13
N ASP A 285 6.13 -9.13 19.59
CA ASP A 285 5.38 -7.87 19.59
C ASP A 285 6.18 -6.70 20.16
N ARG A 286 6.87 -6.90 21.30
CA ARG A 286 7.73 -5.88 21.93
C ARG A 286 8.83 -5.40 20.97
N ASN A 287 9.46 -6.27 20.20
CA ASN A 287 10.50 -5.88 19.25
C ASN A 287 9.90 -5.24 18.00
N LEU A 288 8.74 -5.72 17.55
CA LEU A 288 7.96 -5.12 16.46
C LEU A 288 7.51 -3.71 16.81
N GLU A 289 7.09 -3.44 18.06
CA GLU A 289 6.78 -2.07 18.51
C GLU A 289 7.98 -1.13 18.39
N ARG A 290 9.18 -1.63 18.73
CA ARG A 290 10.42 -0.85 18.57
C ARG A 290 10.74 -0.55 17.10
N ILE A 291 10.37 -1.43 16.18
CA ILE A 291 10.48 -1.20 14.74
C ILE A 291 9.43 -0.16 14.32
N ALA A 292 8.16 -0.34 14.71
CA ALA A 292 7.09 0.58 14.38
C ALA A 292 7.40 2.02 14.82
N ARG A 293 7.89 2.21 16.03
CA ARG A 293 8.33 3.53 16.55
C ARG A 293 9.45 4.17 15.72
N ARG A 294 10.30 3.38 15.05
CA ARG A 294 11.39 3.89 14.21
C ARG A 294 10.96 4.17 12.79
N ALA A 295 9.97 3.47 12.28
CA ALA A 295 9.48 3.65 10.92
C ALA A 295 8.92 5.06 10.69
N ILE A 296 8.33 5.70 11.73
CA ILE A 296 7.86 7.08 11.65
C ILE A 296 8.98 8.09 11.35
N MET A 297 10.22 7.79 11.70
CA MET A 297 11.36 8.63 11.37
C MET A 297 11.61 8.68 9.85
N GLY A 298 11.14 7.66 9.11
CA GLY A 298 11.16 7.67 7.65
C GLY A 298 10.27 8.76 7.07
N LEU A 299 9.11 8.99 7.68
CA LEU A 299 8.19 10.06 7.29
C LEU A 299 8.88 11.44 7.41
N SER A 300 9.48 11.74 8.55
CA SER A 300 10.16 13.04 8.77
C SER A 300 11.32 13.26 7.81
N ARG A 301 12.02 12.23 7.36
CA ARG A 301 13.09 12.32 6.36
C ARG A 301 12.59 12.66 4.96
N THR A 302 11.31 12.52 4.68
CA THR A 302 10.70 12.99 3.43
C THR A 302 10.28 14.46 3.48
N GLY A 303 10.40 15.10 4.65
CA GLY A 303 10.04 16.50 4.88
C GLY A 303 8.63 16.70 5.43
N SER A 304 7.93 15.64 5.82
CA SER A 304 6.69 15.75 6.58
C SER A 304 6.99 15.99 8.06
N TYR A 305 6.14 16.77 8.70
CA TYR A 305 6.28 17.12 10.13
C TYR A 305 5.18 16.54 11.01
N ALA A 306 4.36 15.59 10.49
CA ALA A 306 3.28 14.96 11.22
C ALA A 306 2.38 16.02 11.93
N SER A 307 1.70 16.85 11.13
CA SER A 307 0.89 17.98 11.64
C SER A 307 -0.21 17.51 12.59
N ASN A 308 -0.73 18.43 13.41
CA ASN A 308 -1.77 18.12 14.41
C ASN A 308 -3.03 17.48 13.80
N GLY A 309 -3.41 17.86 12.57
CA GLY A 309 -4.53 17.29 11.81
C GLY A 309 -4.24 15.98 11.09
N SER A 310 -3.07 15.36 11.30
CA SER A 310 -2.64 14.14 10.65
C SER A 310 -2.97 12.88 11.46
N GLY A 311 -3.33 11.80 10.78
CA GLY A 311 -3.41 10.46 11.35
C GLY A 311 -2.20 9.62 10.89
N ASP A 312 -1.18 9.52 11.74
CA ASP A 312 0.09 8.88 11.39
C ASP A 312 0.25 7.57 12.16
N TYR A 313 0.06 6.45 11.47
CA TYR A 313 0.04 5.15 12.09
C TYR A 313 1.04 4.21 11.45
N VAL A 314 1.69 3.43 12.29
CA VAL A 314 2.59 2.33 11.86
C VAL A 314 2.09 1.03 12.45
N ILE A 315 1.97 -0.01 11.64
CA ILE A 315 1.79 -1.39 12.04
C ILE A 315 3.01 -2.19 11.61
N ALA A 316 3.55 -3.02 12.50
CA ALA A 316 4.65 -3.93 12.19
C ALA A 316 4.25 -5.35 12.56
N PHE A 317 4.57 -6.33 11.71
CA PHE A 317 4.31 -7.75 11.97
C PHE A 317 5.44 -8.66 11.48
N SER A 318 5.52 -9.86 12.05
CA SER A 318 6.45 -10.90 11.60
C SER A 318 5.69 -12.06 10.97
N THR A 319 6.16 -12.49 9.77
CA THR A 319 5.61 -13.66 9.08
C THR A 319 6.26 -14.97 9.50
N SER A 320 7.30 -14.94 10.34
CA SER A 320 8.03 -16.14 10.76
C SER A 320 7.12 -17.15 11.45
N GLU A 321 7.10 -18.38 10.94
CA GLU A 321 6.29 -19.47 11.50
C GLU A 321 6.68 -19.81 12.94
N HIS A 322 7.93 -19.57 13.32
CA HIS A 322 8.44 -19.85 14.66
C HIS A 322 7.80 -18.99 15.77
N VAL A 323 7.16 -17.90 15.41
CA VAL A 323 6.54 -16.96 16.36
C VAL A 323 5.04 -16.77 16.13
N ARG A 324 4.45 -17.51 15.17
CA ARG A 324 3.00 -17.51 14.96
C ARG A 324 2.29 -18.17 16.13
N ARG A 325 1.14 -17.65 16.47
CA ARG A 325 0.26 -18.23 17.48
C ARG A 325 -0.90 -18.93 16.79
N LEU A 326 -1.00 -20.25 17.00
CA LEU A 326 -2.16 -21.01 16.58
C LEU A 326 -3.35 -20.71 17.51
N SER A 327 -4.55 -20.59 16.95
CA SER A 327 -5.75 -20.34 17.74
C SER A 327 -5.94 -21.41 18.80
N LEU A 328 -6.21 -20.98 20.05
CA LEU A 328 -6.40 -21.85 21.22
C LEU A 328 -7.54 -22.88 21.09
N ILE A 329 -8.39 -22.78 20.07
CA ILE A 329 -9.47 -23.74 19.81
C ILE A 329 -8.94 -25.18 19.63
N HIS A 330 -7.66 -25.33 19.31
CA HIS A 330 -6.99 -26.61 19.08
C HIS A 330 -5.92 -26.96 20.11
N ILE A 331 -5.69 -26.11 21.11
CA ILE A 331 -4.81 -26.44 22.22
C ILE A 331 -5.66 -27.11 23.28
N SER A 332 -5.64 -28.44 23.34
CA SER A 332 -6.13 -29.16 24.52
C SER A 332 -5.39 -28.62 25.73
N GLU A 333 -6.11 -28.15 26.74
CA GLU A 333 -5.47 -27.73 28.00
C GLU A 333 -4.54 -28.84 28.47
N PRO A 334 -3.31 -28.51 28.89
CA PRO A 334 -2.48 -29.51 29.55
C PRO A 334 -3.24 -30.01 30.77
N THR A 335 -3.59 -31.29 30.75
CA THR A 335 -4.15 -31.98 31.93
C THR A 335 -3.25 -31.64 33.10
N ARG A 336 -3.76 -30.86 34.06
CA ARG A 336 -3.04 -30.65 35.33
C ARG A 336 -2.77 -32.01 35.94
N PRO A 337 -1.53 -32.28 36.39
CA PRO A 337 -1.22 -33.50 37.09
C PRO A 337 -1.98 -33.63 38.41
#